data_4939070567b6e130e0cbc2c4cb77141f
#
_entry.id   4939070567b6e130e0cbc2c4cb77141f
#
_cell.length_a   1.000
_cell.length_b   1.000
_cell.length_c   1.000
_cell.angle_alpha   90.00
_cell.angle_beta   90.00
_cell.angle_gamma   90.00
#
_symmetry.space_group_name_H-M   'P 1'
#
loop_
_entity.id
_entity.type
_entity.pdbx_description
1 polymer ?
#
loop_
_entity_poly.entity_id
_entity_poly.type
_entity_poly.pdbx_seq_one_letter_code
_entity_poly.pdbx_strand_id
1 'polypeptide(L)'
;MKAQKNEIELNGIRAAHLRDSTAVIKFIKWFLESDPVNLNEWSAAMRLQSEREKLELYQGASFPTISATERNAAEAHYQLNKNTAKQILDGHLFLFDSGGQFLDGTTDITRVLAVGNPTTEMKFNYTLVLKGHIAIHLAQFPNGTTGQQLDPLARQFLWSEGLDYDHGTGHGVG
;
A
#
# COMPACT_ATOMS: atom_id res chain seq x y z
N MET A 1 14.16 -0.91 -22.48
CA MET A 1 12.79 -0.61 -22.00
C MET A 1 12.84 -0.43 -20.49
N LYS A 2 12.09 0.54 -19.94
CA LYS A 2 12.13 0.88 -18.50
C LYS A 2 11.77 -0.27 -17.54
N ALA A 3 11.07 -1.30 -18.00
CA ALA A 3 10.72 -2.46 -17.18
C ALA A 3 11.95 -3.25 -16.68
N GLN A 4 12.98 -3.34 -17.50
CA GLN A 4 14.25 -3.93 -17.10
C GLN A 4 15.19 -2.84 -16.57
N LYS A 5 15.48 -2.89 -15.28
CA LYS A 5 16.39 -1.98 -14.62
C LYS A 5 17.82 -2.50 -14.71
N ASN A 6 18.78 -1.59 -14.91
CA ASN A 6 20.20 -1.90 -14.78
C ASN A 6 20.63 -1.90 -13.29
N GLU A 7 21.85 -2.31 -13.00
CA GLU A 7 22.36 -2.41 -11.62
C GLU A 7 22.37 -1.08 -10.86
N ILE A 8 22.59 0.05 -11.54
CA ILE A 8 22.58 1.37 -10.92
C ILE A 8 21.16 1.72 -10.49
N GLU A 9 20.18 1.52 -11.37
CA GLU A 9 18.77 1.74 -11.09
C GLU A 9 18.27 0.83 -9.97
N LEU A 10 18.63 -0.47 -9.98
CA LEU A 10 18.26 -1.42 -8.92
C LEU A 10 18.81 -1.01 -7.56
N ASN A 11 20.07 -0.59 -7.50
CA ASN A 11 20.71 -0.13 -6.27
C ASN A 11 20.06 1.17 -5.75
N GLY A 12 19.74 2.09 -6.65
CA GLY A 12 19.01 3.31 -6.33
C GLY A 12 17.61 3.02 -5.75
N ILE A 13 16.83 2.16 -6.41
CA ILE A 13 15.50 1.76 -5.95
C ILE A 13 15.58 1.08 -4.57
N ARG A 14 16.55 0.19 -4.33
CA ARG A 14 16.76 -0.45 -3.03
C ARG A 14 17.07 0.58 -1.94
N ALA A 15 17.96 1.53 -2.22
CA ALA A 15 18.32 2.61 -1.30
C ALA A 15 17.12 3.53 -1.00
N ALA A 16 16.34 3.89 -2.03
CA ALA A 16 15.13 4.69 -1.90
C ALA A 16 14.09 3.99 -1.01
N HIS A 17 13.83 2.69 -1.22
CA HIS A 17 12.88 1.92 -0.40
C HIS A 17 13.35 1.79 1.06
N LEU A 18 14.64 1.56 1.31
CA LEU A 18 15.18 1.52 2.67
C LEU A 18 15.00 2.85 3.39
N ARG A 19 15.26 3.95 2.69
CA ARG A 19 15.08 5.32 3.19
C ARG A 19 13.61 5.63 3.46
N ASP A 20 12.72 5.36 2.50
CA ASP A 20 11.27 5.58 2.62
C ASP A 20 10.64 4.75 3.74
N SER A 21 11.13 3.52 3.95
CA SER A 21 10.66 2.66 5.05
C SER A 21 10.76 3.33 6.41
N THR A 22 11.72 4.23 6.60
CA THR A 22 11.87 4.97 7.88
C THR A 22 10.71 5.94 8.11
N ALA A 23 10.24 6.62 7.06
CA ALA A 23 9.06 7.50 7.13
C ALA A 23 7.79 6.69 7.38
N VAL A 24 7.64 5.58 6.66
CA VAL A 24 6.48 4.68 6.79
C VAL A 24 6.40 4.10 8.21
N ILE A 25 7.51 3.63 8.78
CA ILE A 25 7.54 3.09 10.15
C ILE A 25 7.21 4.17 11.19
N LYS A 26 7.76 5.39 11.04
CA LYS A 26 7.42 6.53 11.91
C LYS A 26 5.95 6.90 11.83
N PHE A 27 5.39 6.89 10.62
CA PHE A 27 3.97 7.11 10.40
C PHE A 27 3.11 6.03 11.08
N ILE A 28 3.43 4.75 10.85
CA ILE A 28 2.68 3.63 11.47
C ILE A 28 2.73 3.72 13.00
N LYS A 29 3.89 3.99 13.58
CA LYS A 29 4.01 4.18 15.03
C LYS A 29 3.11 5.32 15.50
N TRP A 30 3.22 6.50 14.88
CA TRP A 30 2.38 7.64 15.22
C TRP A 30 0.89 7.33 15.09
N PHE A 31 0.49 6.64 14.01
CA PHE A 31 -0.90 6.27 13.76
C PHE A 31 -1.45 5.35 14.86
N LEU A 32 -0.70 4.33 15.25
CA LEU A 32 -1.10 3.38 16.28
C LEU A 32 -1.12 3.97 17.70
N GLU A 33 -0.35 5.02 17.95
CA GLU A 33 -0.30 5.76 19.23
C GLU A 33 -1.32 6.90 19.29
N SER A 34 -1.96 7.25 18.17
CA SER A 34 -2.92 8.34 18.08
C SER A 34 -4.33 7.88 18.50
N ASP A 35 -5.10 8.80 19.08
CA ASP A 35 -6.52 8.58 19.33
C ASP A 35 -7.30 8.65 18.00
N PRO A 36 -8.01 7.60 17.58
CA PRO A 36 -8.77 7.57 16.33
C PRO A 36 -9.74 8.75 16.17
N VAL A 37 -10.29 9.25 17.25
CA VAL A 37 -11.23 10.39 17.22
C VAL A 37 -10.64 11.66 16.58
N ASN A 38 -9.31 11.77 16.59
CA ASN A 38 -8.58 12.90 16.02
C ASN A 38 -8.02 12.64 14.62
N LEU A 39 -8.30 11.44 14.05
CA LEU A 39 -7.75 10.99 12.78
C LEU A 39 -8.82 10.96 11.69
N ASN A 40 -8.48 11.48 10.54
CA ASN A 40 -9.22 11.27 9.31
C ASN A 40 -8.25 10.92 8.16
N GLU A 41 -8.80 10.48 7.04
CA GLU A 41 -8.03 10.09 5.86
C GLU A 41 -7.04 11.19 5.42
N TRP A 42 -7.45 12.45 5.47
CA TRP A 42 -6.60 13.60 5.09
C TRP A 42 -5.45 13.81 6.07
N SER A 43 -5.73 13.86 7.38
CA SER A 43 -4.70 14.09 8.40
C SER A 43 -3.65 12.99 8.41
N ALA A 44 -4.07 11.73 8.18
CA ALA A 44 -3.17 10.58 8.06
C ALA A 44 -2.25 10.72 6.84
N ALA A 45 -2.79 11.05 5.67
CA ALA A 45 -1.99 11.28 4.46
C ALA A 45 -0.98 12.40 4.63
N MET A 46 -1.40 13.53 5.19
CA MET A 46 -0.52 14.69 5.43
C MET A 46 0.59 14.35 6.43
N ARG A 47 0.29 13.55 7.44
CA ARG A 47 1.31 13.09 8.37
C ARG A 47 2.36 12.21 7.67
N LEU A 48 1.96 11.24 6.86
CA LEU A 48 2.89 10.39 6.12
C LEU A 48 3.75 11.23 5.16
N GLN A 49 3.14 12.16 4.44
CA GLN A 49 3.87 13.08 3.57
C GLN A 49 4.91 13.88 4.35
N SER A 50 4.55 14.43 5.51
CA SER A 50 5.48 15.21 6.34
C SER A 50 6.68 14.42 6.86
N GLU A 51 6.55 13.08 7.02
CA GLU A 51 7.68 12.24 7.36
C GLU A 51 8.61 12.00 6.15
N ARG A 52 8.05 11.87 4.93
CA ARG A 52 8.83 11.74 3.70
C ARG A 52 9.59 13.01 3.32
N GLU A 53 9.00 14.18 3.52
CA GLU A 53 9.61 15.50 3.24
C GLU A 53 10.90 15.74 4.04
N LYS A 54 11.12 14.99 5.12
CA LYS A 54 12.35 15.05 5.94
C LYS A 54 13.47 14.16 5.41
N LEU A 55 13.18 13.32 4.42
CA LEU A 55 14.13 12.35 3.90
C LEU A 55 15.06 12.98 2.85
N GLU A 56 16.30 12.56 2.86
CA GLU A 56 17.28 12.96 1.84
C GLU A 56 16.81 12.49 0.45
N LEU A 57 17.15 13.25 -0.57
CA LEU A 57 16.87 13.00 -1.99
C LEU A 57 15.37 12.99 -2.36
N TYR A 58 14.45 13.27 -1.43
CA TYR A 58 13.01 13.32 -1.70
C TYR A 58 12.67 14.50 -2.61
N GLN A 59 11.88 14.26 -3.66
CA GLN A 59 11.48 15.24 -4.66
C GLN A 59 9.97 15.48 -4.69
N GLY A 60 9.18 14.61 -4.09
CA GLY A 60 7.72 14.67 -4.10
C GLY A 60 7.08 13.30 -4.00
N ALA A 61 5.77 13.25 -3.99
CA ALA A 61 5.04 11.99 -4.07
C ALA A 61 5.23 11.33 -5.46
N SER A 62 5.37 10.01 -5.52
CA SER A 62 5.44 9.28 -6.78
C SER A 62 4.07 9.17 -7.48
N PHE A 63 3.01 9.22 -6.69
CA PHE A 63 1.60 9.29 -7.13
C PHE A 63 0.75 9.93 -6.02
N PRO A 64 -0.49 10.36 -6.31
CA PRO A 64 -1.40 10.87 -5.30
C PRO A 64 -1.67 9.82 -4.22
N THR A 65 -1.37 10.16 -2.96
CA THR A 65 -1.55 9.24 -1.84
C THR A 65 -3.02 8.82 -1.71
N ILE A 66 -3.25 7.52 -1.67
CA ILE A 66 -4.51 6.92 -1.24
C ILE A 66 -4.42 6.73 0.28
N SER A 67 -5.38 7.29 0.99
CA SER A 67 -5.53 7.16 2.44
C SER A 67 -7.01 7.00 2.68
N ALA A 68 -7.43 5.80 3.07
CA ALA A 68 -8.82 5.40 2.93
C ALA A 68 -9.27 4.44 4.05
N THR A 69 -10.51 4.61 4.46
CA THR A 69 -11.18 3.71 5.42
C THR A 69 -12.56 3.31 4.90
N GLU A 70 -13.11 2.22 5.40
CA GLU A 70 -14.42 1.70 5.00
C GLU A 70 -14.57 1.55 3.47
N ARG A 71 -15.68 2.05 2.91
CA ARG A 71 -16.01 1.98 1.49
C ARG A 71 -14.95 2.65 0.60
N ASN A 72 -14.34 3.73 1.07
CA ASN A 72 -13.31 4.42 0.30
C ASN A 72 -12.09 3.51 0.04
N ALA A 73 -11.76 2.60 0.97
CA ALA A 73 -10.67 1.64 0.83
C ALA A 73 -10.96 0.53 -0.21
N ALA A 74 -12.19 0.38 -0.67
CA ALA A 74 -12.54 -0.53 -1.75
C ALA A 74 -12.34 0.07 -3.16
N GLU A 75 -12.07 1.37 -3.25
CA GLU A 75 -11.83 2.06 -4.51
C GLU A 75 -10.33 2.07 -4.82
N ALA A 76 -9.90 1.27 -5.81
CA ALA A 76 -8.48 1.09 -6.15
C ALA A 76 -7.74 2.39 -6.50
N HIS A 77 -8.45 3.40 -7.02
CA HIS A 77 -7.91 4.72 -7.34
C HIS A 77 -8.68 5.83 -6.59
N TYR A 78 -8.95 5.59 -5.30
CA TYR A 78 -9.62 6.56 -4.45
C TYR A 78 -8.92 7.92 -4.49
N GLN A 79 -9.68 8.96 -4.79
CA GLN A 79 -9.17 10.33 -4.83
C GLN A 79 -9.40 11.02 -3.49
N LEU A 80 -8.35 11.10 -2.70
CA LEU A 80 -8.38 11.76 -1.40
C LEU A 80 -8.70 13.25 -1.55
N ASN A 81 -9.71 13.71 -0.81
CA ASN A 81 -10.10 15.12 -0.80
C ASN A 81 -10.30 15.59 0.63
N LYS A 82 -9.70 16.73 0.98
CA LYS A 82 -9.75 17.31 2.31
C LYS A 82 -11.18 17.53 2.84
N ASN A 83 -12.10 17.91 1.95
CA ASN A 83 -13.47 18.27 2.34
C ASN A 83 -14.40 17.06 2.49
N THR A 84 -14.01 15.89 1.95
CA THR A 84 -14.81 14.65 1.98
C THR A 84 -14.11 13.52 2.71
N ALA A 85 -12.90 13.77 3.23
CA ALA A 85 -12.11 12.78 3.97
C ALA A 85 -12.88 12.27 5.19
N LYS A 86 -13.02 10.96 5.27
CA LYS A 86 -13.73 10.30 6.36
C LYS A 86 -12.92 10.27 7.64
N GLN A 87 -13.64 10.32 8.76
CA GLN A 87 -13.11 10.00 10.08
C GLN A 87 -12.69 8.53 10.12
N ILE A 88 -11.52 8.25 10.70
CA ILE A 88 -11.05 6.90 10.95
C ILE A 88 -11.68 6.42 12.26
N LEU A 89 -12.45 5.34 12.21
CA LEU A 89 -13.24 4.86 13.35
C LEU A 89 -12.63 3.59 13.97
N ASP A 90 -12.83 3.45 15.28
CA ASP A 90 -12.51 2.23 16.00
C ASP A 90 -13.28 1.03 15.42
N GLY A 91 -12.67 -0.15 15.42
CA GLY A 91 -13.25 -1.36 14.86
C GLY A 91 -13.12 -1.52 13.34
N HIS A 92 -12.51 -0.55 12.65
CA HIS A 92 -12.34 -0.56 11.19
C HIS A 92 -10.90 -0.86 10.74
N LEU A 93 -10.73 -1.02 9.43
CA LEU A 93 -9.43 -1.07 8.77
C LEU A 93 -9.15 0.29 8.13
N PHE A 94 -7.89 0.68 8.19
CA PHE A 94 -7.36 1.85 7.49
C PHE A 94 -6.32 1.40 6.48
N LEU A 95 -6.48 1.78 5.23
CA LEU A 95 -5.56 1.52 4.13
C LEU A 95 -4.83 2.80 3.75
N PHE A 96 -3.53 2.70 3.58
CA PHE A 96 -2.79 3.73 2.85
C PHE A 96 -1.95 3.09 1.74
N ASP A 97 -1.96 3.74 0.59
CA ASP A 97 -1.15 3.42 -0.57
C ASP A 97 -0.45 4.69 -1.05
N SER A 98 0.87 4.67 -1.07
CA SER A 98 1.65 5.88 -1.24
C SER A 98 3.09 5.59 -1.61
N GLY A 99 3.74 6.55 -2.21
CA GLY A 99 5.15 6.44 -2.53
C GLY A 99 5.86 7.79 -2.62
N GLY A 100 7.16 7.75 -2.67
CA GLY A 100 8.02 8.91 -2.87
C GLY A 100 8.84 8.81 -4.15
N GLN A 101 8.97 9.93 -4.83
CA GLN A 101 9.96 10.11 -5.88
C GLN A 101 11.24 10.62 -5.24
N PHE A 102 12.32 9.88 -5.41
CA PHE A 102 13.66 10.25 -4.96
C PHE A 102 14.57 10.45 -6.17
N LEU A 103 15.69 11.15 -6.01
CA LEU A 103 16.68 11.32 -7.09
C LEU A 103 17.26 9.98 -7.58
N ASP A 104 17.32 8.98 -6.71
CA ASP A 104 17.89 7.67 -6.97
C ASP A 104 16.86 6.55 -7.17
N GLY A 105 15.55 6.82 -7.01
CA GLY A 105 14.52 5.80 -7.24
C GLY A 105 13.12 6.26 -6.91
N THR A 106 12.16 5.42 -7.28
CA THR A 106 10.73 5.60 -7.00
C THR A 106 10.28 4.53 -6.01
N THR A 107 9.50 4.92 -5.00
CA THR A 107 8.91 3.97 -4.05
C THR A 107 7.41 3.90 -4.22
N ASP A 108 6.86 2.75 -3.83
CA ASP A 108 5.44 2.43 -3.87
C ASP A 108 5.17 1.40 -2.77
N ILE A 109 4.26 1.72 -1.85
CA ILE A 109 3.98 0.86 -0.70
C ILE A 109 2.53 1.00 -0.24
N THR A 110 1.86 -0.14 -0.13
CA THR A 110 0.52 -0.24 0.45
C THR A 110 0.57 -0.96 1.79
N ARG A 111 -0.17 -0.48 2.79
CA ARG A 111 -0.40 -1.18 4.06
C ARG A 111 -1.83 -0.98 4.53
N VAL A 112 -2.31 -2.00 5.25
CA VAL A 112 -3.60 -1.95 5.95
C VAL A 112 -3.34 -2.08 7.44
N LEU A 113 -3.88 -1.15 8.21
CA LEU A 113 -3.77 -1.10 9.67
C LEU A 113 -5.13 -1.36 10.31
N ALA A 114 -5.13 -2.13 11.38
CA ALA A 114 -6.31 -2.29 12.23
C ALA A 114 -6.43 -1.09 13.18
N VAL A 115 -7.63 -0.54 13.29
CA VAL A 115 -7.99 0.48 14.27
C VAL A 115 -8.86 -0.19 15.32
N GLY A 116 -8.32 -0.40 16.52
CA GLY A 116 -8.98 -1.19 17.55
C GLY A 116 -9.17 -2.67 17.16
N ASN A 117 -10.38 -3.19 17.29
CA ASN A 117 -10.71 -4.59 17.06
C ASN A 117 -11.56 -4.79 15.80
N PRO A 118 -10.97 -5.09 14.63
CA PRO A 118 -11.72 -5.39 13.42
C PRO A 118 -12.66 -6.60 13.58
N THR A 119 -13.74 -6.62 12.81
CA THR A 119 -14.72 -7.72 12.82
C THR A 119 -14.09 -9.05 12.38
N THR A 120 -14.73 -10.15 12.69
CA THR A 120 -14.32 -11.49 12.24
C THR A 120 -14.27 -11.58 10.71
N GLU A 121 -15.24 -10.97 10.03
CA GLU A 121 -15.28 -10.90 8.56
C GLU A 121 -14.09 -10.13 7.97
N MET A 122 -13.76 -8.95 8.53
CA MET A 122 -12.58 -8.19 8.11
C MET A 122 -11.29 -9.00 8.26
N LYS A 123 -11.12 -9.70 9.39
CA LYS A 123 -9.97 -10.56 9.64
C LYS A 123 -9.92 -11.74 8.66
N PHE A 124 -11.05 -12.33 8.36
CA PHE A 124 -11.16 -13.42 7.39
C PHE A 124 -10.75 -12.96 5.98
N ASN A 125 -11.38 -11.90 5.47
CA ASN A 125 -11.09 -11.35 4.15
C ASN A 125 -9.64 -10.89 4.02
N TYR A 126 -9.11 -10.19 5.03
CA TYR A 126 -7.70 -9.81 5.09
C TYR A 126 -6.77 -11.04 4.99
N THR A 127 -7.13 -12.13 5.68
CA THR A 127 -6.34 -13.36 5.66
C THR A 127 -6.33 -14.02 4.28
N LEU A 128 -7.47 -14.01 3.56
CA LEU A 128 -7.52 -14.53 2.19
C LEU A 128 -6.62 -13.73 1.23
N VAL A 129 -6.67 -12.40 1.32
CA VAL A 129 -5.81 -11.51 0.53
C VAL A 129 -4.33 -11.73 0.88
N LEU A 130 -4.00 -11.86 2.16
CA LEU A 130 -2.63 -12.13 2.62
C LEU A 130 -2.10 -13.48 2.10
N LYS A 131 -2.93 -14.51 2.06
CA LYS A 131 -2.56 -15.81 1.46
C LYS A 131 -2.21 -15.64 -0.02
N GLY A 132 -3.01 -14.88 -0.77
CA GLY A 132 -2.75 -14.56 -2.18
C GLY A 132 -1.45 -13.79 -2.38
N HIS A 133 -1.21 -12.78 -1.54
CA HIS A 133 0.04 -12.03 -1.52
C HIS A 133 1.27 -12.94 -1.29
N ILE A 134 1.19 -13.82 -0.29
CA ILE A 134 2.25 -14.78 0.01
C ILE A 134 2.46 -15.74 -1.16
N ALA A 135 1.39 -16.23 -1.80
CA ALA A 135 1.49 -17.12 -2.93
C ALA A 135 2.25 -16.49 -4.12
N ILE A 136 1.97 -15.23 -4.42
CA ILE A 136 2.74 -14.47 -5.44
C ILE A 136 4.19 -14.27 -5.01
N HIS A 137 4.43 -13.91 -3.76
CA HIS A 137 5.80 -13.69 -3.24
C HIS A 137 6.68 -14.93 -3.33
N LEU A 138 6.09 -16.10 -3.11
CA LEU A 138 6.80 -17.39 -3.15
C LEU A 138 6.81 -18.05 -4.54
N ALA A 139 6.09 -17.47 -5.52
CA ALA A 139 5.97 -18.06 -6.85
C ALA A 139 7.32 -18.16 -7.56
N GLN A 140 7.63 -19.33 -8.08
CA GLN A 140 8.75 -19.57 -8.97
C GLN A 140 8.22 -19.88 -10.36
N PHE A 141 8.71 -19.19 -11.36
CA PHE A 141 8.20 -19.31 -12.72
C PHE A 141 9.32 -19.15 -13.75
N PRO A 142 9.18 -19.78 -14.93
CA PRO A 142 10.18 -19.68 -15.98
C PRO A 142 10.23 -18.28 -16.60
N ASN A 143 11.36 -17.99 -17.23
CA ASN A 143 11.50 -16.74 -17.99
C ASN A 143 10.44 -16.66 -19.10
N GLY A 144 9.83 -15.47 -19.26
CA GLY A 144 8.75 -15.23 -20.22
C GLY A 144 7.34 -15.45 -19.65
N THR A 145 7.20 -15.89 -18.40
CA THR A 145 5.90 -15.94 -17.73
C THR A 145 5.33 -14.51 -17.59
N THR A 146 4.07 -14.34 -17.97
CA THR A 146 3.38 -13.05 -17.92
C THR A 146 2.67 -12.83 -16.59
N GLY A 147 2.42 -11.55 -16.24
CA GLY A 147 1.63 -11.21 -15.05
C GLY A 147 0.23 -11.82 -15.06
N GLN A 148 -0.41 -11.92 -16.24
CA GLN A 148 -1.70 -12.57 -16.39
C GLN A 148 -1.69 -14.06 -16.00
N GLN A 149 -0.58 -14.76 -16.21
CA GLN A 149 -0.44 -16.16 -15.80
C GLN A 149 -0.23 -16.31 -14.29
N LEU A 150 0.28 -15.29 -13.62
CA LEU A 150 0.52 -15.26 -12.18
C LEU A 150 -0.71 -14.75 -11.38
N ASP A 151 -1.57 -13.97 -11.98
CA ASP A 151 -2.74 -13.35 -11.36
C ASP A 151 -3.65 -14.35 -10.60
N PRO A 152 -3.96 -15.55 -11.15
CA PRO A 152 -4.74 -16.57 -10.45
C PRO A 152 -4.14 -17.00 -9.10
N LEU A 153 -2.81 -16.94 -8.93
CA LEU A 153 -2.16 -17.30 -7.67
C LEU A 153 -2.55 -16.34 -6.53
N ALA A 154 -2.80 -15.08 -6.84
CA ALA A 154 -3.28 -14.11 -5.86
C ALA A 154 -4.77 -14.31 -5.54
N ARG A 155 -5.59 -14.64 -6.56
CA ARG A 155 -7.05 -14.68 -6.45
C ARG A 155 -7.60 -15.99 -5.90
N GLN A 156 -6.88 -17.11 -6.03
CA GLN A 156 -7.38 -18.45 -5.74
C GLN A 156 -8.04 -18.62 -4.36
N PHE A 157 -7.51 -17.94 -3.34
CA PHE A 157 -8.05 -18.04 -1.98
C PHE A 157 -9.34 -17.24 -1.80
N LEU A 158 -9.54 -16.17 -2.54
CA LEU A 158 -10.79 -15.43 -2.62
C LEU A 158 -11.82 -16.24 -3.41
N TRP A 159 -11.45 -16.77 -4.56
CA TRP A 159 -12.32 -17.60 -5.39
C TRP A 159 -12.85 -18.82 -4.67
N SER A 160 -12.07 -19.47 -3.80
CA SER A 160 -12.54 -20.61 -3.00
C SER A 160 -13.69 -20.26 -2.04
N GLU A 161 -13.84 -18.98 -1.73
CA GLU A 161 -14.92 -18.45 -0.87
C GLU A 161 -15.98 -17.67 -1.68
N GLY A 162 -15.93 -17.75 -3.02
CA GLY A 162 -16.84 -17.02 -3.90
C GLY A 162 -16.63 -15.50 -3.93
N LEU A 163 -15.45 -15.06 -3.51
CA LEU A 163 -15.04 -13.64 -3.47
C LEU A 163 -14.03 -13.31 -4.59
N ASP A 164 -13.96 -12.06 -4.97
CA ASP A 164 -12.96 -11.53 -5.89
C ASP A 164 -12.79 -10.02 -5.67
N TYR A 165 -11.87 -9.39 -6.43
CA TYR A 165 -11.69 -7.96 -6.53
C TYR A 165 -11.64 -7.53 -8.02
N ASP A 166 -12.15 -6.33 -8.33
CA ASP A 166 -12.39 -5.84 -9.70
C ASP A 166 -11.25 -4.99 -10.28
N HIS A 167 -10.07 -5.01 -9.66
CA HIS A 167 -8.90 -4.24 -10.12
C HIS A 167 -7.73 -5.16 -10.46
N GLY A 168 -6.63 -4.62 -11.00
CA GLY A 168 -5.41 -5.37 -11.25
C GLY A 168 -4.76 -5.83 -9.93
N THR A 169 -4.11 -7.00 -9.95
CA THR A 169 -3.41 -7.55 -8.77
C THR A 169 -2.20 -6.72 -8.38
N GLY A 170 -1.48 -6.16 -9.35
CA GLY A 170 -0.31 -5.35 -9.10
C GLY A 170 0.51 -5.07 -10.35
N HIS A 171 1.64 -4.42 -10.13
CA HIS A 171 2.56 -3.99 -11.18
C HIS A 171 4.00 -3.93 -10.66
N GLY A 172 4.97 -3.75 -11.56
CA GLY A 172 6.36 -3.48 -11.19
C GLY A 172 6.54 -2.06 -10.64
N VAL A 173 7.50 -1.87 -9.75
CA VAL A 173 7.85 -0.55 -9.17
C VAL A 173 8.86 0.18 -10.07
N GLY A 174 8.68 1.50 -10.22
CA GLY A 174 9.60 2.41 -10.90
C GLY A 174 9.24 2.81 -12.31
#